data_767229594488f4c805ca5ec5bf5b71df
#
_entry.id   767229594488f4c805ca5ec5bf5b71df
#
_cell.length_a   1.000
_cell.length_b   1.000
_cell.length_c   1.000
_cell.angle_alpha   90.00
_cell.angle_beta   90.00
_cell.angle_gamma   90.00
#
_symmetry.space_group_name_H-M   'P 1'
#
loop_
_entity.id
_entity.type
_entity.pdbx_description
1 polymer ?
#
loop_
_entity_poly.entity_id
_entity_poly.type
_entity_poly.pdbx_seq_one_letter_code
_entity_poly.pdbx_strand_id
1 'polypeptide(L)'
;IHCNEIVLLAYYIADVNIEAVYHDLMKPDHYVNYDGICLTDTFQLAETKQQSLSQEFFKENSEGVLRQKKAPIRVIIGNPPYSIGQKSANDNAANMTYPVLDKRVSDTYAAKSSANLTKALYDSYIKAFRWATDRIADNSDGGIVAFISNGSWLDGNAQDGFRACLES
;
A
#
# COMPACT_ATOMS: atom_id res chain seq x y z
N ILE A 1 -14.03 -6.04 0.58
CA ILE A 1 -12.58 -6.26 0.72
C ILE A 1 -11.92 -5.80 -0.57
N HIS A 2 -10.75 -5.18 -0.45
CA HIS A 2 -9.91 -4.74 -1.57
C HIS A 2 -8.51 -5.29 -1.38
N CYS A 3 -7.90 -5.82 -2.44
CA CYS A 3 -6.55 -6.35 -2.44
C CYS A 3 -5.75 -5.78 -3.60
N ASN A 4 -4.46 -5.62 -3.42
CA ASN A 4 -3.53 -5.18 -4.47
C ASN A 4 -2.35 -6.14 -4.54
N GLU A 5 -1.98 -6.51 -5.74
CA GLU A 5 -0.80 -7.33 -6.00
C GLU A 5 -0.09 -6.80 -7.26
N ILE A 6 1.23 -6.70 -7.21
CA ILE A 6 2.04 -6.18 -8.30
C ILE A 6 2.59 -7.29 -9.20
N VAL A 7 2.72 -8.51 -8.66
CA VAL A 7 3.26 -9.67 -9.38
C VAL A 7 2.14 -10.48 -9.98
N LEU A 8 2.10 -10.59 -11.30
CA LEU A 8 1.01 -11.24 -12.04
C LEU A 8 0.70 -12.67 -11.56
N LEU A 9 1.73 -13.48 -11.30
CA LEU A 9 1.53 -14.87 -10.84
C LEU A 9 0.93 -14.90 -9.42
N ALA A 10 1.41 -14.04 -8.53
CA ALA A 10 0.89 -13.91 -7.17
C ALA A 10 -0.55 -13.38 -7.18
N TYR A 11 -0.88 -12.46 -8.09
CA TYR A 11 -2.23 -11.98 -8.32
C TYR A 11 -3.20 -13.13 -8.61
N TYR A 12 -2.89 -14.00 -9.59
CA TYR A 12 -3.76 -15.13 -9.93
C TYR A 12 -3.89 -16.14 -8.78
N ILE A 13 -2.80 -16.41 -8.06
CA ILE A 13 -2.83 -17.32 -6.90
C ILE A 13 -3.68 -16.73 -5.78
N ALA A 14 -3.56 -15.45 -5.51
CA ALA A 14 -4.34 -14.76 -4.49
C ALA A 14 -5.82 -14.74 -4.83
N ASP A 15 -6.16 -14.43 -6.08
CA ASP A 15 -7.53 -14.41 -6.58
C ASP A 15 -8.23 -15.76 -6.37
N VAL A 16 -7.63 -16.83 -6.86
CA VAL A 16 -8.16 -18.21 -6.70
C VAL A 16 -8.32 -18.57 -5.21
N ASN A 17 -7.34 -18.25 -4.37
CA ASN A 17 -7.41 -18.57 -2.94
C ASN A 17 -8.50 -17.77 -2.21
N ILE A 18 -8.66 -16.49 -2.52
CA ILE A 18 -9.71 -15.65 -1.92
C ILE A 18 -11.09 -16.16 -2.34
N GLU A 19 -11.28 -16.46 -3.61
CA GLU A 19 -12.54 -17.04 -4.10
C GLU A 19 -12.85 -18.39 -3.46
N ALA A 20 -11.86 -19.27 -3.35
CA ALA A 20 -12.03 -20.57 -2.69
C ALA A 20 -12.50 -20.42 -1.23
N VAL A 21 -11.89 -19.51 -0.47
CA VAL A 21 -12.28 -19.23 0.92
C VAL A 21 -13.68 -18.61 0.97
N TYR A 22 -14.01 -17.69 0.08
CA TYR A 22 -15.33 -17.09 0.01
C TYR A 22 -16.41 -18.15 -0.26
N HIS A 23 -16.21 -19.00 -1.25
CA HIS A 23 -17.16 -20.06 -1.63
C HIS A 23 -17.32 -21.11 -0.51
N ASP A 24 -16.24 -21.45 0.19
CA ASP A 24 -16.29 -22.38 1.32
C ASP A 24 -17.09 -21.83 2.51
N LEU A 25 -16.92 -20.56 2.81
CA LEU A 25 -17.61 -19.89 3.92
C LEU A 25 -19.06 -19.54 3.62
N MET A 26 -19.32 -18.98 2.45
CA MET A 26 -20.63 -18.43 2.08
C MET A 26 -21.52 -19.45 1.39
N LYS A 27 -20.96 -20.51 0.80
CA LYS A 27 -21.67 -21.59 0.09
C LYS A 27 -22.74 -21.07 -0.87
N PRO A 28 -22.40 -20.14 -1.77
CA PRO A 28 -23.39 -19.60 -2.70
C PRO A 28 -23.88 -20.68 -3.67
N ASP A 29 -25.13 -20.57 -4.12
CA ASP A 29 -25.77 -21.52 -5.04
C ASP A 29 -25.12 -21.53 -6.44
N HIS A 30 -24.33 -20.52 -6.77
CA HIS A 30 -23.62 -20.38 -8.04
C HIS A 30 -22.26 -19.75 -7.83
N TYR A 31 -21.40 -19.88 -8.83
CA TYR A 31 -20.08 -19.24 -8.80
C TYR A 31 -20.22 -17.71 -8.75
N VAL A 32 -19.49 -17.10 -7.82
CA VAL A 32 -19.41 -15.62 -7.66
C VAL A 32 -17.95 -15.24 -7.80
N ASN A 33 -17.66 -14.40 -8.79
CA ASN A 33 -16.34 -13.84 -9.03
C ASN A 33 -15.97 -12.82 -7.95
N TYR A 34 -14.69 -12.75 -7.58
CA TYR A 34 -14.20 -11.76 -6.65
C TYR A 34 -13.57 -10.56 -7.36
N ASP A 35 -14.29 -9.46 -7.42
CA ASP A 35 -13.88 -8.22 -8.12
C ASP A 35 -12.99 -7.30 -7.26
N GLY A 36 -12.58 -7.73 -6.08
CA GLY A 36 -11.90 -6.86 -5.10
C GLY A 36 -10.39 -6.85 -5.23
N ILE A 37 -9.78 -7.74 -6.03
CA ILE A 37 -8.34 -7.77 -6.24
C ILE A 37 -7.97 -6.98 -7.49
N CYS A 38 -6.88 -6.22 -7.42
CA CYS A 38 -6.33 -5.46 -8.54
C CYS A 38 -4.86 -5.78 -8.76
N LEU A 39 -4.48 -6.01 -10.02
CA LEU A 39 -3.09 -6.07 -10.42
C LEU A 39 -2.54 -4.65 -10.51
N THR A 40 -1.99 -4.18 -9.41
CA THR A 40 -1.51 -2.79 -9.29
C THR A 40 -0.51 -2.62 -8.16
N ASP A 41 0.35 -1.64 -8.30
CA ASP A 41 1.18 -1.17 -7.21
C ASP A 41 0.36 -0.25 -6.29
N THR A 42 0.28 -0.62 -5.02
CA THR A 42 -0.47 0.13 -4.00
C THR A 42 -0.02 1.59 -3.89
N PHE A 43 1.28 1.86 -3.98
CA PHE A 43 1.81 3.22 -3.85
C PHE A 43 1.50 4.09 -5.07
N GLN A 44 1.39 3.49 -6.25
CA GLN A 44 0.94 4.20 -7.46
C GLN A 44 -0.50 4.74 -7.32
N LEU A 45 -1.30 4.19 -6.41
CA LEU A 45 -2.63 4.70 -6.15
C LEU A 45 -2.62 6.13 -5.56
N ALA A 46 -1.53 6.53 -4.89
CA ALA A 46 -1.35 7.88 -4.38
C ALA A 46 -0.86 8.88 -5.45
N GLU A 47 -0.29 8.37 -6.55
CA GLU A 47 0.28 9.22 -7.58
C GLU A 47 -0.80 9.79 -8.52
N THR A 48 -0.62 11.06 -8.93
CA THR A 48 -1.57 11.77 -9.79
C THR A 48 -1.50 11.36 -11.26
N LYS A 49 -0.31 10.91 -11.68
CA LYS A 49 -0.09 10.41 -13.05
C LYS A 49 -0.03 8.89 -13.02
N GLN A 50 -1.14 8.26 -13.32
CA GLN A 50 -1.17 6.84 -13.61
C GLN A 50 -0.47 6.62 -14.96
N GLN A 51 0.77 6.11 -14.95
CA GLN A 51 1.41 5.63 -16.17
C GLN A 51 0.73 4.31 -16.53
N SER A 52 -0.23 4.38 -17.42
CA SER A 52 -1.04 3.24 -17.82
C SER A 52 -0.64 2.71 -19.19
N LEU A 53 0.44 1.93 -19.23
CA LEU A 53 0.64 0.99 -20.36
C LEU A 53 -0.31 -0.23 -20.23
N SER A 54 -0.90 -0.45 -19.05
CA SER A 54 -1.80 -1.59 -18.79
C SER A 54 -3.29 -1.29 -18.99
N GLN A 55 -3.69 -0.03 -19.12
CA GLN A 55 -5.11 0.34 -19.25
C GLN A 55 -5.78 -0.22 -20.51
N GLU A 56 -5.03 -0.33 -21.61
CA GLU A 56 -5.58 -0.87 -22.86
C GLU A 56 -5.75 -2.38 -22.84
N PHE A 57 -4.90 -3.11 -22.11
CA PHE A 57 -4.90 -4.57 -22.08
C PHE A 57 -5.77 -5.18 -20.98
N PHE A 58 -6.04 -4.44 -19.90
CA PHE A 58 -6.78 -4.93 -18.74
C PHE A 58 -7.85 -3.93 -18.30
N LYS A 59 -8.88 -3.75 -19.10
CA LYS A 59 -9.96 -2.80 -18.84
C LYS A 59 -10.64 -3.04 -17.49
N GLU A 60 -10.98 -4.28 -17.18
CA GLU A 60 -11.65 -4.67 -15.93
C GLU A 60 -10.77 -4.37 -14.71
N ASN A 61 -9.47 -4.65 -14.78
CA ASN A 61 -8.52 -4.29 -13.74
C ASN A 61 -8.45 -2.76 -13.55
N SER A 62 -8.45 -1.98 -14.62
CA SER A 62 -8.43 -0.52 -14.56
C SER A 62 -9.69 0.05 -13.90
N GLU A 63 -10.86 -0.52 -14.19
CA GLU A 63 -12.12 -0.17 -13.54
C GLU A 63 -12.12 -0.55 -12.04
N GLY A 64 -11.55 -1.72 -11.69
CA GLY A 64 -11.34 -2.16 -10.32
C GLY A 64 -10.48 -1.19 -9.52
N VAL A 65 -9.34 -0.76 -10.09
CA VAL A 65 -8.45 0.25 -9.50
C VAL A 65 -9.17 1.57 -9.25
N LEU A 66 -9.97 2.03 -10.21
CA LEU A 66 -10.74 3.28 -10.04
C LEU A 66 -11.83 3.15 -8.96
N ARG A 67 -12.52 2.00 -8.88
CA ARG A 67 -13.46 1.71 -7.79
C ARG A 67 -12.76 1.75 -6.44
N GLN A 68 -11.60 1.08 -6.33
CA GLN A 68 -10.83 1.02 -5.10
C GLN A 68 -10.35 2.42 -4.66
N LYS A 69 -9.87 3.25 -5.59
CA LYS A 69 -9.50 4.65 -5.29
C LYS A 69 -10.63 5.45 -4.65
N LYS A 70 -11.86 5.22 -5.06
CA LYS A 70 -13.05 5.94 -4.58
C LYS A 70 -13.70 5.30 -3.35
N ALA A 71 -13.33 4.06 -3.03
CA ALA A 71 -13.97 3.33 -1.93
C ALA A 71 -13.62 3.96 -0.56
N PRO A 72 -14.57 4.07 0.37
CA PRO A 72 -14.32 4.57 1.72
C PRO A 72 -13.62 3.50 2.56
N ILE A 73 -12.29 3.38 2.41
CA ILE A 73 -11.48 2.38 3.12
C ILE A 73 -11.35 2.78 4.59
N ARG A 74 -11.79 1.91 5.51
CA ARG A 74 -11.75 2.13 6.96
C ARG A 74 -10.73 1.25 7.67
N VAL A 75 -10.33 0.14 7.08
CA VAL A 75 -9.37 -0.79 7.67
C VAL A 75 -8.33 -1.16 6.61
N ILE A 76 -7.07 -1.00 6.94
CA ILE A 76 -5.95 -1.40 6.10
C ILE A 76 -5.08 -2.37 6.90
N ILE A 77 -4.94 -3.59 6.36
CA ILE A 77 -4.12 -4.64 6.98
C ILE A 77 -3.07 -5.07 5.94
N GLY A 78 -1.82 -5.23 6.36
CA GLY A 78 -0.79 -5.65 5.43
C GLY A 78 0.54 -6.02 6.08
N ASN A 79 1.42 -6.54 5.23
CA ASN A 79 2.83 -6.77 5.54
C ASN A 79 3.65 -6.06 4.45
N PRO A 80 3.89 -4.74 4.60
CA PRO A 80 4.55 -3.96 3.58
C PRO A 80 6.01 -4.39 3.40
N PRO A 81 6.55 -4.30 2.18
CA PRO A 81 7.92 -4.69 1.89
C PRO A 81 8.92 -3.77 2.59
N TYR A 82 10.13 -4.31 2.83
CA TYR A 82 11.29 -3.56 3.33
C TYR A 82 12.23 -3.30 2.17
N SER A 83 12.67 -2.07 1.93
CA SER A 83 13.50 -1.70 0.79
C SER A 83 14.94 -1.33 1.16
N ILE A 84 15.17 -0.84 2.37
CA ILE A 84 16.51 -0.46 2.80
C ILE A 84 17.35 -1.71 3.14
N GLY A 85 18.46 -1.86 2.42
CA GLY A 85 19.38 -2.98 2.58
C GLY A 85 19.12 -4.19 1.68
N GLN A 86 18.06 -4.20 0.90
CA GLN A 86 17.86 -5.21 -0.13
C GLN A 86 18.71 -4.90 -1.36
N LYS A 87 19.63 -5.82 -1.69
CA LYS A 87 20.50 -5.73 -2.89
C LYS A 87 19.94 -6.52 -4.08
N SER A 88 18.77 -7.12 -3.92
CA SER A 88 18.16 -7.96 -4.95
C SER A 88 17.51 -7.09 -6.03
N ALA A 89 18.05 -7.19 -7.24
CA ALA A 89 17.46 -6.55 -8.43
C ALA A 89 16.20 -7.28 -8.96
N ASN A 90 15.77 -8.36 -8.29
CA ASN A 90 14.65 -9.19 -8.75
C ASN A 90 13.28 -8.58 -8.43
N ASP A 91 13.21 -7.65 -7.52
CA ASP A 91 11.99 -6.89 -7.27
C ASP A 91 12.07 -5.59 -8.07
N ASN A 92 11.42 -5.51 -9.19
CA ASN A 92 11.31 -4.30 -10.04
C ASN A 92 10.90 -3.02 -9.26
N ALA A 93 10.53 -3.17 -8.00
CA ALA A 93 10.21 -2.10 -7.06
C ALA A 93 11.43 -1.27 -6.58
N ALA A 94 12.66 -1.78 -6.70
CA ALA A 94 13.86 -1.09 -6.20
C ALA A 94 14.15 0.26 -6.90
N ASN A 95 13.59 0.49 -8.08
CA ASN A 95 13.81 1.70 -8.88
C ASN A 95 12.53 2.54 -9.11
N MET A 96 11.40 2.17 -8.51
CA MET A 96 10.19 2.96 -8.64
C MET A 96 10.23 4.18 -7.73
N THR A 97 9.91 5.33 -8.28
CA THR A 97 9.80 6.59 -7.55
C THR A 97 8.33 6.94 -7.37
N TYR A 98 8.00 7.44 -6.19
CA TYR A 98 6.65 7.86 -5.83
C TYR A 98 6.68 9.33 -5.38
N PRO A 99 6.78 10.28 -6.33
CA PRO A 99 7.06 11.68 -5.99
C PRO A 99 6.00 12.32 -5.09
N VAL A 100 4.72 11.97 -5.23
CA VAL A 100 3.67 12.50 -4.36
C VAL A 100 3.81 11.92 -2.96
N LEU A 101 3.98 10.61 -2.84
CA LEU A 101 4.13 9.93 -1.56
C LEU A 101 5.46 10.32 -0.87
N ASP A 102 6.56 10.43 -1.62
CA ASP A 102 7.85 10.90 -1.11
C ASP A 102 7.77 12.32 -0.58
N LYS A 103 7.04 13.20 -1.29
CA LYS A 103 6.76 14.55 -0.81
C LYS A 103 5.93 14.53 0.48
N ARG A 104 4.93 13.66 0.60
CA ARG A 104 4.15 13.51 1.83
C ARG A 104 5.02 13.07 3.01
N VAL A 105 5.93 12.12 2.81
CA VAL A 105 6.91 11.71 3.83
C VAL A 105 7.81 12.87 4.22
N SER A 106 8.30 13.65 3.25
CA SER A 106 9.11 14.85 3.49
C SER A 106 8.38 15.90 4.31
N ASP A 107 7.15 16.25 3.92
CA ASP A 107 6.37 17.33 4.53
C ASP A 107 5.83 16.94 5.93
N THR A 108 5.84 15.68 6.30
CA THR A 108 5.33 15.18 7.58
C THR A 108 6.44 14.59 8.45
N TYR A 109 6.91 13.42 8.14
CA TYR A 109 7.86 12.67 8.97
C TYR A 109 9.24 13.32 9.00
N ALA A 110 9.78 13.69 7.84
CA ALA A 110 11.09 14.33 7.79
C ALA A 110 11.07 15.76 8.37
N ALA A 111 9.99 16.49 8.16
CA ALA A 111 9.84 17.84 8.70
C ALA A 111 9.77 17.88 10.25
N LYS A 112 9.31 16.81 10.90
CA LYS A 112 9.27 16.67 12.36
C LYS A 112 10.50 15.98 12.94
N SER A 113 11.40 15.46 12.10
CA SER A 113 12.59 14.74 12.55
C SER A 113 13.70 15.71 12.97
N SER A 114 14.35 15.40 14.08
CA SER A 114 15.59 16.06 14.53
C SER A 114 16.85 15.44 13.94
N ALA A 115 16.74 14.31 13.24
CA ALA A 115 17.87 13.56 12.70
C ALA A 115 18.44 14.21 11.43
N ASN A 116 19.76 14.27 11.32
CA ASN A 116 20.47 14.77 10.13
C ASN A 116 20.34 13.84 8.90
N LEU A 117 20.10 12.54 9.12
CA LEU A 117 20.00 11.52 8.08
C LEU A 117 18.58 10.92 8.08
N THR A 118 17.76 11.36 7.15
CA THR A 118 16.36 10.97 7.04
C THR A 118 16.09 9.86 6.01
N LYS A 119 17.14 9.25 5.41
CA LYS A 119 16.98 8.21 4.37
C LYS A 119 16.12 7.02 4.83
N ALA A 120 16.17 6.66 6.11
CA ALA A 120 15.39 5.56 6.65
C ALA A 120 13.87 5.84 6.65
N LEU A 121 13.45 7.09 6.60
CA LEU A 121 12.04 7.48 6.49
C LEU A 121 11.44 7.17 5.11
N TYR A 122 12.28 6.91 4.11
CA TYR A 122 11.86 6.57 2.75
C TYR A 122 11.86 5.07 2.48
N ASP A 123 12.00 4.24 3.51
CA ASP A 123 11.80 2.80 3.40
C ASP A 123 10.35 2.49 3.01
N SER A 124 10.16 1.43 2.23
CA SER A 124 8.84 1.06 1.69
C SER A 124 7.80 0.84 2.79
N TYR A 125 8.18 0.24 3.94
CA TYR A 125 7.21 0.07 5.04
C TYR A 125 6.81 1.39 5.69
N ILE A 126 7.71 2.38 5.81
CA ILE A 126 7.38 3.73 6.30
C ILE A 126 6.46 4.45 5.31
N LYS A 127 6.75 4.33 4.01
CA LYS A 127 5.86 4.84 2.95
C LYS A 127 4.48 4.20 3.01
N ALA A 128 4.40 2.89 3.32
CA ALA A 128 3.12 2.21 3.50
C ALA A 128 2.29 2.81 4.64
N PHE A 129 2.92 3.14 5.78
CA PHE A 129 2.25 3.85 6.86
C PHE A 129 1.74 5.23 6.41
N ARG A 130 2.54 6.00 5.65
CA ARG A 130 2.10 7.31 5.16
C ARG A 130 0.94 7.18 4.19
N TRP A 131 1.03 6.26 3.23
CA TRP A 131 -0.04 5.98 2.28
C TRP A 131 -1.32 5.55 3.01
N ALA A 132 -1.22 4.62 3.95
CA ALA A 132 -2.38 4.12 4.69
C ALA A 132 -3.03 5.19 5.55
N THR A 133 -2.21 6.02 6.23
CA THR A 133 -2.71 7.13 7.04
C THR A 133 -3.44 8.16 6.18
N ASP A 134 -2.85 8.58 5.05
CA ASP A 134 -3.49 9.52 4.14
C ASP A 134 -4.80 8.93 3.59
N ARG A 135 -4.80 7.62 3.26
CA ARG A 135 -5.97 6.94 2.71
C ARG A 135 -7.15 6.85 3.69
N ILE A 136 -6.85 6.72 5.00
CA ILE A 136 -7.86 6.68 6.06
C ILE A 136 -8.29 8.07 6.51
N ALA A 137 -7.39 9.05 6.49
CA ALA A 137 -7.65 10.42 6.92
C ALA A 137 -8.75 11.12 6.10
N ASP A 138 -9.02 10.65 4.87
CA ASP A 138 -10.13 11.14 4.04
C ASP A 138 -11.51 10.76 4.61
N ASN A 139 -11.58 9.86 5.60
CA ASN A 139 -12.84 9.46 6.22
C ASN A 139 -13.09 10.25 7.51
N SER A 140 -14.25 10.87 7.63
CA SER A 140 -14.66 11.63 8.82
C SER A 140 -14.65 10.83 10.13
N ASP A 141 -14.87 9.50 10.02
CA ASP A 141 -14.95 8.59 11.17
C ASP A 141 -13.60 7.91 11.49
N GLY A 142 -12.52 8.27 10.76
CA GLY A 142 -11.22 7.64 10.89
C GLY A 142 -11.16 6.20 10.38
N GLY A 143 -10.20 5.42 10.90
CA GLY A 143 -10.05 4.01 10.56
C GLY A 143 -8.90 3.34 11.30
N ILE A 144 -8.57 2.12 10.89
CA ILE A 144 -7.55 1.28 11.52
C ILE A 144 -6.48 0.92 10.49
N VAL A 145 -5.21 1.09 10.86
CA VAL A 145 -4.05 0.57 10.13
C VAL A 145 -3.38 -0.49 10.99
N ALA A 146 -3.25 -1.70 10.47
CA ALA A 146 -2.60 -2.83 11.14
C ALA A 146 -1.54 -3.45 10.23
N PHE A 147 -0.27 -3.18 10.52
CA PHE A 147 0.85 -3.68 9.73
C PHE A 147 1.77 -4.59 10.54
N ILE A 148 2.22 -5.67 9.90
CA ILE A 148 3.41 -6.39 10.33
C ILE A 148 4.59 -5.65 9.74
N SER A 149 5.43 -5.07 10.57
CA SER A 149 6.55 -4.24 10.12
C SER A 149 7.84 -4.56 10.86
N ASN A 150 8.96 -4.09 10.31
CA ASN A 150 10.22 -4.03 11.01
C ASN A 150 10.09 -3.15 12.27
N GLY A 151 10.70 -3.56 13.38
CA GLY A 151 10.64 -2.83 14.66
C GLY A 151 11.63 -1.67 14.79
N SER A 152 12.53 -1.43 13.81
CA SER A 152 13.55 -0.39 13.90
C SER A 152 13.02 1.04 14.03
N TRP A 153 11.75 1.27 13.70
CA TRP A 153 11.11 2.57 13.86
C TRP A 153 10.73 2.88 15.32
N LEU A 154 10.67 1.88 16.20
CA LEU A 154 10.30 2.08 17.60
C LEU A 154 11.34 2.88 18.39
N ASP A 155 12.62 2.67 18.10
CA ASP A 155 13.74 3.27 18.82
C ASP A 155 14.79 3.95 17.92
N GLY A 156 14.69 3.79 16.60
CA GLY A 156 15.62 4.39 15.65
C GLY A 156 15.60 5.92 15.67
N ASN A 157 16.79 6.54 15.73
CA ASN A 157 16.91 8.01 15.76
C ASN A 157 16.35 8.69 14.50
N ALA A 158 16.50 8.05 13.33
CA ALA A 158 16.02 8.59 12.07
C ALA A 158 14.49 8.58 11.93
N GLN A 159 13.79 7.82 12.77
CA GLN A 159 12.33 7.66 12.74
C GLN A 159 11.61 8.47 13.83
N ASP A 160 12.29 9.38 14.53
CA ASP A 160 11.70 10.23 15.57
C ASP A 160 10.51 11.05 15.04
N GLY A 161 10.65 11.66 13.87
CA GLY A 161 9.58 12.43 13.23
C GLY A 161 8.39 11.57 12.78
N PHE A 162 8.64 10.30 12.40
CA PHE A 162 7.57 9.34 12.13
C PHE A 162 6.77 9.05 13.41
N ARG A 163 7.44 8.72 14.52
CA ARG A 163 6.78 8.52 15.83
C ARG A 163 5.99 9.73 16.27
N ALA A 164 6.57 10.93 16.18
CA ALA A 164 5.88 12.18 16.51
C ALA A 164 4.60 12.42 15.67
N CYS A 165 4.55 11.89 14.45
CA CYS A 165 3.35 11.94 13.63
C CYS A 165 2.31 10.86 13.98
N LEU A 166 2.70 9.75 14.57
CA LEU A 166 1.75 8.71 15.03
C LEU A 166 1.07 9.11 16.35
N GLU A 167 1.72 9.96 17.16
CA GLU A 167 1.20 10.41 18.46
C GLU A 167 0.32 11.66 18.36
N SER A 168 0.30 12.34 17.21
CA SER A 168 -0.43 13.60 16.99
C SER A 168 -1.78 13.40 16.31
#